data_df2c5c17fcea0363b58a6db2829f85ff
#
_entry.id   df2c5c17fcea0363b58a6db2829f85ff
#
_cell.length_a   1.000
_cell.length_b   1.000
_cell.length_c   1.000
_cell.angle_alpha   90.00
_cell.angle_beta   90.00
_cell.angle_gamma   90.00
#
_symmetry.space_group_name_H-M   'P 1'
#
loop_
_entity.id
_entity.type
_entity.pdbx_description
1 polymer ?
#
loop_
_entity_poly.entity_id
_entity_poly.type
_entity_poly.pdbx_seq_one_letter_code
_entity_poly.pdbx_strand_id
1 'polypeptide(L)'
;MHEKNTVNQDEIEKFDRLAKEWWNPKGKFAPLHKFNPIRQEYLIDHIAQNFNLNVKDESPFKNLNIIDIGCGGGLLCEPLSRMGANVTGIDAAKTNIEVAKIHMKESGLKINYLNTKPENISNQKFDVVLCMEIIEHVKDVDFFIESCLNLLKPGGVIFFATINKTLKSFALAIVGAEYILRWLPIGTHEWSKFISPNDIINKVSKFYLKHIETKGVVFNPLFNKWKLSDDTDVNYMCYFKKD
;
A
#
# COMPACT_ATOMS: atom_id res chain seq x y z
N MET A 1 -12.55 -12.77 -26.13
CA MET A 1 -11.72 -12.90 -24.91
C MET A 1 -11.84 -11.58 -24.16
N HIS A 2 -12.41 -11.55 -22.95
CA HIS A 2 -12.38 -10.34 -22.12
C HIS A 2 -10.92 -10.11 -21.70
N GLU A 3 -10.39 -8.95 -22.04
CA GLU A 3 -9.04 -8.54 -21.65
C GLU A 3 -8.97 -8.51 -20.10
N LYS A 4 -8.05 -9.27 -19.52
CA LYS A 4 -7.83 -9.29 -18.08
C LYS A 4 -7.39 -7.89 -17.63
N ASN A 5 -8.03 -7.36 -16.60
CA ASN A 5 -7.79 -6.00 -16.13
C ASN A 5 -7.87 -5.96 -14.60
N THR A 6 -6.88 -5.38 -13.95
CA THR A 6 -6.83 -5.22 -12.50
C THR A 6 -7.72 -4.09 -11.98
N VAL A 7 -8.14 -3.16 -12.83
CA VAL A 7 -8.76 -1.90 -12.42
C VAL A 7 -10.28 -1.97 -12.34
N ASN A 8 -10.86 -1.38 -11.29
CA ASN A 8 -12.27 -1.03 -11.16
C ASN A 8 -12.45 0.46 -11.50
N GLN A 9 -13.23 0.77 -12.55
CA GLN A 9 -13.41 2.13 -13.05
C GLN A 9 -14.12 3.05 -12.02
N ASP A 10 -15.10 2.52 -11.29
CA ASP A 10 -15.83 3.30 -10.28
C ASP A 10 -14.92 3.74 -9.13
N GLU A 11 -13.97 2.87 -8.75
CA GLU A 11 -12.95 3.19 -7.73
C GLU A 11 -11.99 4.29 -8.23
N ILE A 12 -11.55 4.23 -9.50
CA ILE A 12 -10.72 5.30 -10.09
C ILE A 12 -11.43 6.65 -9.98
N GLU A 13 -12.68 6.73 -10.42
CA GLU A 13 -13.45 7.98 -10.39
C GLU A 13 -13.66 8.51 -8.97
N LYS A 14 -13.82 7.60 -7.99
CA LYS A 14 -13.93 7.95 -6.59
C LYS A 14 -12.63 8.60 -6.09
N PHE A 15 -11.48 7.99 -6.36
CA PHE A 15 -10.18 8.54 -5.95
C PHE A 15 -9.80 9.81 -6.69
N ASP A 16 -10.13 9.93 -7.97
CA ASP A 16 -9.93 11.17 -8.74
C ASP A 16 -10.65 12.37 -8.10
N ARG A 17 -11.87 12.19 -7.62
CA ARG A 17 -12.62 13.24 -6.92
C ARG A 17 -11.99 13.68 -5.60
N LEU A 18 -11.24 12.81 -4.96
CA LEU A 18 -10.61 13.04 -3.65
C LEU A 18 -9.15 13.51 -3.77
N ALA A 19 -8.56 13.45 -4.95
CA ALA A 19 -7.11 13.57 -5.15
C ALA A 19 -6.49 14.85 -4.55
N LYS A 20 -7.18 15.99 -4.61
CA LYS A 20 -6.68 17.25 -4.04
C LYS A 20 -6.51 17.25 -2.53
N GLU A 21 -7.10 16.28 -1.83
CA GLU A 21 -7.06 16.18 -0.37
C GLU A 21 -5.88 15.32 0.13
N TRP A 22 -5.10 14.67 -0.76
CA TRP A 22 -4.06 13.73 -0.38
C TRP A 22 -3.07 14.28 0.65
N TRP A 23 -2.63 15.52 0.51
CA TRP A 23 -1.64 16.14 1.38
C TRP A 23 -2.25 17.04 2.46
N ASN A 24 -3.57 17.06 2.61
CA ASN A 24 -4.25 17.77 3.68
C ASN A 24 -4.37 16.86 4.93
N PRO A 25 -3.55 17.05 5.98
CA PRO A 25 -3.57 16.19 7.16
C PRO A 25 -4.84 16.32 8.02
N LYS A 26 -5.69 17.30 7.69
CA LYS A 26 -7.01 17.52 8.32
C LYS A 26 -8.17 17.21 7.36
N GLY A 27 -7.86 16.80 6.12
CA GLY A 27 -8.82 16.47 5.08
C GLY A 27 -9.34 15.04 5.17
N LYS A 28 -9.90 14.58 4.06
CA LYS A 28 -10.49 13.22 3.95
C LYS A 28 -9.48 12.09 4.13
N PHE A 29 -8.19 12.35 3.89
CA PHE A 29 -7.10 11.39 4.12
C PHE A 29 -6.42 11.55 5.48
N ALA A 30 -6.97 12.34 6.41
CA ALA A 30 -6.44 12.48 7.77
C ALA A 30 -6.21 11.12 8.49
N PRO A 31 -7.08 10.09 8.34
CA PRO A 31 -6.81 8.77 8.91
C PRO A 31 -5.55 8.13 8.35
N LEU A 32 -5.28 8.25 7.04
CA LEU A 32 -4.06 7.73 6.42
C LEU A 32 -2.81 8.47 6.91
N HIS A 33 -2.86 9.78 7.10
CA HIS A 33 -1.75 10.52 7.69
C HIS A 33 -1.40 10.06 9.10
N LYS A 34 -2.41 9.71 9.92
CA LYS A 34 -2.20 9.14 11.26
C LYS A 34 -1.72 7.69 11.22
N PHE A 35 -2.10 6.94 10.21
CA PHE A 35 -1.73 5.53 10.03
C PHE A 35 -0.34 5.35 9.40
N ASN A 36 0.08 6.27 8.51
CA ASN A 36 1.32 6.17 7.76
C ASN A 36 2.59 5.99 8.62
N PRO A 37 2.79 6.67 9.75
CA PRO A 37 4.01 6.49 10.54
C PRO A 37 4.28 5.04 10.92
N ILE A 38 3.27 4.28 11.36
CA ILE A 38 3.43 2.87 11.74
C ILE A 38 3.67 1.96 10.52
N ARG A 39 3.08 2.29 9.36
CA ARG A 39 3.35 1.58 8.10
C ARG A 39 4.78 1.81 7.64
N GLN A 40 5.25 3.06 7.70
CA GLN A 40 6.62 3.41 7.34
C GLN A 40 7.63 2.70 8.24
N GLU A 41 7.43 2.70 9.56
CA GLU A 41 8.26 1.98 10.52
C GLU A 41 8.36 0.50 10.14
N TYR A 42 7.22 -0.17 9.94
CA TYR A 42 7.17 -1.57 9.54
C TYR A 42 7.92 -1.85 8.22
N LEU A 43 7.67 -1.05 7.20
CA LEU A 43 8.31 -1.20 5.89
C LEU A 43 9.82 -0.98 5.98
N ILE A 44 10.26 0.10 6.63
CA ILE A 44 11.67 0.46 6.76
C ILE A 44 12.45 -0.63 7.48
N ASP A 45 11.93 -1.14 8.61
CA ASP A 45 12.60 -2.15 9.41
C ASP A 45 12.76 -3.47 8.63
N HIS A 46 11.69 -3.93 7.98
CA HIS A 46 11.74 -5.20 7.25
C HIS A 46 12.53 -5.10 5.93
N ILE A 47 12.49 -3.97 5.23
CA ILE A 47 13.35 -3.74 4.06
C ILE A 47 14.81 -3.74 4.50
N ALA A 48 15.15 -2.99 5.55
CA ALA A 48 16.51 -2.93 6.06
C ALA A 48 17.01 -4.31 6.51
N GLN A 49 16.19 -5.07 7.23
CA GLN A 49 16.51 -6.42 7.66
C GLN A 49 16.74 -7.36 6.47
N ASN A 50 15.84 -7.34 5.46
CA ASN A 50 15.97 -8.25 4.31
C ASN A 50 17.23 -8.00 3.49
N PHE A 51 17.62 -6.74 3.32
CA PHE A 51 18.78 -6.34 2.51
C PHE A 51 20.04 -6.07 3.35
N ASN A 52 20.00 -6.36 4.67
CA ASN A 52 21.12 -6.15 5.61
C ASN A 52 21.66 -4.70 5.57
N LEU A 53 20.76 -3.74 5.67
CA LEU A 53 21.05 -2.29 5.59
C LEU A 53 20.97 -1.66 6.98
N ASN A 54 21.80 -0.64 7.21
CA ASN A 54 21.75 0.14 8.44
C ASN A 54 20.92 1.41 8.23
N VAL A 55 19.75 1.48 8.85
CA VAL A 55 18.82 2.63 8.72
C VAL A 55 19.38 3.96 9.24
N LYS A 56 20.52 3.94 9.96
CA LYS A 56 21.19 5.14 10.46
C LYS A 56 22.14 5.76 9.45
N ASP A 57 22.40 5.11 8.33
CA ASP A 57 23.22 5.67 7.26
C ASP A 57 22.48 6.84 6.59
N GLU A 58 23.21 7.75 5.95
CA GLU A 58 22.64 8.93 5.30
C GLU A 58 21.62 8.58 4.20
N SER A 59 21.87 7.52 3.45
CA SER A 59 21.00 7.05 2.36
C SER A 59 20.93 5.53 2.37
N PRO A 60 20.23 4.94 3.38
CA PRO A 60 20.28 3.51 3.61
C PRO A 60 19.70 2.67 2.45
N PHE A 61 18.81 3.25 1.65
CA PHE A 61 18.14 2.55 0.53
C PHE A 61 18.69 2.93 -0.86
N LYS A 62 19.85 3.57 -0.94
CA LYS A 62 20.45 4.13 -2.17
C LYS A 62 20.46 3.19 -3.37
N ASN A 63 20.59 1.90 -3.18
CA ASN A 63 20.69 0.93 -4.27
C ASN A 63 19.40 0.13 -4.50
N LEU A 64 18.33 0.44 -3.77
CA LEU A 64 17.07 -0.27 -3.91
C LEU A 64 16.16 0.40 -4.95
N ASN A 65 15.59 -0.41 -5.83
CA ASN A 65 14.49 -0.01 -6.69
C ASN A 65 13.18 -0.46 -6.03
N ILE A 66 12.33 0.48 -5.66
CA ILE A 66 11.07 0.26 -4.97
C ILE A 66 9.92 0.71 -5.87
N ILE A 67 8.89 -0.13 -6.00
CA ILE A 67 7.63 0.27 -6.64
C ILE A 67 6.50 0.30 -5.61
N ASP A 68 5.73 1.38 -5.61
CA ASP A 68 4.50 1.55 -4.84
C ASP A 68 3.30 1.50 -5.79
N ILE A 69 2.48 0.45 -5.66
CA ILE A 69 1.35 0.15 -6.55
C ILE A 69 0.07 0.65 -5.89
N GLY A 70 -0.64 1.57 -6.56
CA GLY A 70 -1.72 2.34 -5.96
C GLY A 70 -1.19 3.44 -5.06
N CYS A 71 -0.12 4.13 -5.49
CA CYS A 71 0.62 5.08 -4.66
C CYS A 71 -0.18 6.33 -4.24
N GLY A 72 -1.36 6.56 -4.82
CA GLY A 72 -2.19 7.75 -4.56
C GLY A 72 -1.40 9.04 -4.74
N GLY A 73 -1.45 9.92 -3.75
CA GLY A 73 -0.67 11.18 -3.72
C GLY A 73 0.80 11.04 -3.37
N GLY A 74 1.33 9.81 -3.20
CA GLY A 74 2.76 9.56 -2.95
C GLY A 74 3.19 9.58 -1.48
N LEU A 75 2.25 9.40 -0.54
CA LEU A 75 2.50 9.46 0.91
C LEU A 75 3.54 8.44 1.42
N LEU A 76 3.72 7.30 0.75
CA LEU A 76 4.75 6.30 1.07
C LEU A 76 5.97 6.44 0.15
N CYS A 77 5.78 6.90 -1.07
CA CYS A 77 6.89 7.09 -2.01
C CYS A 77 7.92 8.11 -1.51
N GLU A 78 7.47 9.23 -0.97
CA GLU A 78 8.38 10.32 -0.56
C GLU A 78 9.31 9.94 0.61
N PRO A 79 8.83 9.34 1.71
CA PRO A 79 9.73 8.90 2.78
C PRO A 79 10.80 7.92 2.30
N LEU A 80 10.44 6.97 1.44
CA LEU A 80 11.39 6.01 0.87
C LEU A 80 12.42 6.66 -0.06
N SER A 81 11.98 7.65 -0.84
CA SER A 81 12.87 8.46 -1.67
C SER A 81 13.84 9.29 -0.83
N ARG A 82 13.40 9.83 0.32
CA ARG A 82 14.28 10.54 1.28
C ARG A 82 15.34 9.62 1.89
N MET A 83 15.06 8.33 1.99
CA MET A 83 16.03 7.32 2.41
C MET A 83 16.98 6.88 1.28
N GLY A 84 16.89 7.51 0.11
CA GLY A 84 17.79 7.29 -1.02
C GLY A 84 17.33 6.22 -2.02
N ALA A 85 16.16 5.60 -1.85
CA ALA A 85 15.65 4.61 -2.80
C ALA A 85 15.32 5.23 -4.17
N ASN A 86 15.49 4.43 -5.24
CA ASN A 86 14.94 4.73 -6.55
C ASN A 86 13.45 4.33 -6.56
N VAL A 87 12.56 5.29 -6.32
CA VAL A 87 11.14 5.01 -6.16
C VAL A 87 10.39 5.24 -7.47
N THR A 88 9.55 4.26 -7.82
CA THR A 88 8.51 4.37 -8.84
C THR A 88 7.16 4.28 -8.15
N GLY A 89 6.29 5.27 -8.31
CA GLY A 89 4.90 5.24 -7.86
C GLY A 89 3.96 5.07 -9.05
N ILE A 90 3.06 4.12 -9.00
CA ILE A 90 2.04 3.95 -10.03
C ILE A 90 0.63 4.03 -9.44
N ASP A 91 -0.27 4.66 -10.19
CA ASP A 91 -1.69 4.73 -9.84
C ASP A 91 -2.53 4.79 -11.11
N ALA A 92 -3.69 4.14 -11.09
CA ALA A 92 -4.63 4.14 -12.21
C ALA A 92 -5.40 5.47 -12.34
N ALA A 93 -5.58 6.20 -11.23
CA ALA A 93 -6.19 7.52 -11.20
C ALA A 93 -5.17 8.59 -11.62
N LYS A 94 -5.45 9.24 -12.75
CA LYS A 94 -4.55 10.25 -13.32
C LYS A 94 -4.33 11.43 -12.38
N THR A 95 -5.40 11.89 -11.73
CA THR A 95 -5.35 13.05 -10.83
C THR A 95 -4.49 12.77 -9.59
N ASN A 96 -4.45 11.53 -9.08
CA ASN A 96 -3.55 11.13 -8.00
C ASN A 96 -2.09 11.35 -8.41
N ILE A 97 -1.72 10.91 -9.61
CA ILE A 97 -0.36 11.06 -10.15
C ILE A 97 0.00 12.54 -10.37
N GLU A 98 -0.95 13.35 -10.80
CA GLU A 98 -0.73 14.80 -10.96
C GLU A 98 -0.43 15.46 -9.61
N VAL A 99 -1.21 15.14 -8.57
CA VAL A 99 -0.99 15.62 -7.20
C VAL A 99 0.34 15.15 -6.64
N ALA A 100 0.66 13.86 -6.80
CA ALA A 100 1.95 13.30 -6.38
C ALA A 100 3.15 14.02 -7.04
N LYS A 101 3.07 14.30 -8.35
CA LYS A 101 4.11 15.05 -9.09
C LYS A 101 4.27 16.49 -8.61
N ILE A 102 3.18 17.16 -8.25
CA ILE A 102 3.23 18.53 -7.73
C ILE A 102 3.96 18.53 -6.39
N HIS A 103 3.52 17.70 -5.44
CA HIS A 103 4.12 17.66 -4.10
C HIS A 103 5.57 17.18 -4.12
N MET A 104 5.91 16.22 -4.98
CA MET A 104 7.29 15.79 -5.21
C MET A 104 8.20 16.96 -5.62
N LYS A 105 7.73 17.82 -6.54
CA LYS A 105 8.50 19.01 -6.97
C LYS A 105 8.69 20.01 -5.82
N GLU A 106 7.62 20.28 -5.07
CA GLU A 106 7.66 21.16 -3.88
C GLU A 106 8.61 20.62 -2.80
N SER A 107 8.65 19.29 -2.65
CA SER A 107 9.55 18.60 -1.72
C SER A 107 10.98 18.44 -2.22
N GLY A 108 11.31 18.83 -3.45
CA GLY A 108 12.65 18.70 -4.05
C GLY A 108 13.10 17.25 -4.28
N LEU A 109 12.17 16.31 -4.36
CA LEU A 109 12.45 14.88 -4.52
C LEU A 109 12.48 14.46 -6.00
N LYS A 110 13.03 13.26 -6.24
CA LYS A 110 13.04 12.61 -7.56
C LYS A 110 12.37 11.25 -7.46
N ILE A 111 11.13 11.16 -7.92
CA ILE A 111 10.32 9.94 -7.92
C ILE A 111 9.72 9.78 -9.32
N ASN A 112 9.71 8.54 -9.82
CA ASN A 112 9.12 8.24 -11.12
C ASN A 112 7.62 7.92 -10.96
N TYR A 113 6.75 8.91 -11.14
CA TYR A 113 5.31 8.74 -11.06
C TYR A 113 4.67 8.48 -12.43
N LEU A 114 3.96 7.34 -12.56
CA LEU A 114 3.35 6.88 -13.81
C LEU A 114 1.85 6.61 -13.60
N ASN A 115 1.02 7.17 -14.47
CA ASN A 115 -0.40 6.80 -14.55
C ASN A 115 -0.53 5.49 -15.34
N THR A 116 -0.50 4.38 -14.64
CA THR A 116 -0.53 3.04 -15.23
C THR A 116 -0.95 1.99 -14.20
N LYS A 117 -1.00 0.72 -14.62
CA LYS A 117 -1.35 -0.46 -13.84
C LYS A 117 -0.17 -1.43 -13.78
N PRO A 118 -0.09 -2.34 -12.78
CA PRO A 118 1.04 -3.25 -12.65
C PRO A 118 1.23 -4.16 -13.87
N GLU A 119 0.14 -4.62 -14.49
CA GLU A 119 0.20 -5.47 -15.68
C GLU A 119 0.78 -4.80 -16.93
N ASN A 120 0.84 -3.48 -16.95
CA ASN A 120 1.41 -2.71 -18.08
C ASN A 120 2.90 -2.37 -17.89
N ILE A 121 3.48 -2.69 -16.73
CA ILE A 121 4.92 -2.51 -16.50
C ILE A 121 5.66 -3.70 -17.11
N SER A 122 6.37 -3.44 -18.17
CA SER A 122 7.20 -4.44 -18.86
C SER A 122 8.69 -4.16 -18.65
N ASN A 123 9.50 -5.24 -18.63
CA ASN A 123 10.97 -5.17 -18.61
C ASN A 123 11.60 -4.45 -17.41
N GLN A 124 10.83 -4.21 -16.33
CA GLN A 124 11.34 -3.64 -15.10
C GLN A 124 11.10 -4.61 -13.94
N LYS A 125 12.08 -4.70 -13.05
CA LYS A 125 12.00 -5.50 -11.83
C LYS A 125 12.48 -4.67 -10.65
N PHE A 126 11.85 -4.90 -9.50
CA PHE A 126 12.06 -4.11 -8.30
C PHE A 126 12.57 -5.01 -7.16
N ASP A 127 13.36 -4.43 -6.28
CA ASP A 127 13.82 -5.07 -5.07
C ASP A 127 12.69 -5.16 -4.04
N VAL A 128 11.83 -4.14 -4.04
CA VAL A 128 10.67 -4.04 -3.15
C VAL A 128 9.42 -3.67 -3.95
N VAL A 129 8.34 -4.39 -3.71
CA VAL A 129 7.00 -4.11 -4.26
C VAL A 129 6.07 -3.81 -3.08
N LEU A 130 5.38 -2.67 -3.13
CA LEU A 130 4.40 -2.26 -2.13
C LEU A 130 3.00 -2.30 -2.73
N CYS A 131 2.05 -2.91 -2.00
CA CYS A 131 0.63 -3.00 -2.32
C CYS A 131 -0.15 -2.62 -1.05
N MET A 132 -0.16 -1.32 -0.73
CA MET A 132 -0.65 -0.81 0.55
C MET A 132 -2.04 -0.18 0.40
N GLU A 133 -3.08 -0.80 0.98
CA GLU A 133 -4.48 -0.38 0.89
C GLU A 133 -4.98 -0.25 -0.56
N ILE A 134 -4.67 -1.24 -1.39
CA ILE A 134 -5.06 -1.27 -2.81
C ILE A 134 -5.80 -2.55 -3.20
N ILE A 135 -5.48 -3.68 -2.57
CA ILE A 135 -5.95 -4.99 -3.02
C ILE A 135 -7.47 -5.16 -2.90
N GLU A 136 -8.12 -4.46 -1.97
CA GLU A 136 -9.58 -4.41 -1.80
C GLU A 136 -10.30 -3.57 -2.86
N HIS A 137 -9.56 -2.78 -3.63
CA HIS A 137 -10.09 -1.89 -4.66
C HIS A 137 -9.95 -2.45 -6.08
N VAL A 138 -9.25 -3.57 -6.24
CA VAL A 138 -9.03 -4.17 -7.56
C VAL A 138 -10.20 -5.05 -8.00
N LYS A 139 -10.34 -5.18 -9.32
CA LYS A 139 -11.40 -5.99 -9.95
C LYS A 139 -11.11 -7.48 -9.89
N ASP A 140 -9.87 -7.87 -10.11
CA ASP A 140 -9.39 -9.26 -10.15
C ASP A 140 -8.16 -9.39 -9.25
N VAL A 141 -8.36 -9.91 -8.05
CA VAL A 141 -7.32 -10.04 -7.02
C VAL A 141 -6.23 -11.03 -7.44
N ASP A 142 -6.58 -12.15 -8.09
CA ASP A 142 -5.59 -13.15 -8.50
C ASP A 142 -4.68 -12.58 -9.58
N PHE A 143 -5.24 -11.93 -10.59
CA PHE A 143 -4.48 -11.29 -11.65
C PHE A 143 -3.64 -10.10 -11.16
N PHE A 144 -4.16 -9.35 -10.18
CA PHE A 144 -3.40 -8.26 -9.54
C PHE A 144 -2.17 -8.80 -8.80
N ILE A 145 -2.35 -9.83 -7.96
CA ILE A 145 -1.23 -10.45 -7.23
C ILE A 145 -0.19 -10.98 -8.23
N GLU A 146 -0.61 -11.73 -9.25
CA GLU A 146 0.29 -12.24 -10.30
C GLU A 146 1.08 -11.11 -10.97
N SER A 147 0.40 -10.02 -11.35
CA SER A 147 1.01 -8.85 -11.98
C SER A 147 2.05 -8.20 -11.07
N CYS A 148 1.75 -8.04 -9.77
CA CYS A 148 2.68 -7.49 -8.78
C CYS A 148 3.90 -8.40 -8.57
N LEU A 149 3.69 -9.72 -8.46
CA LEU A 149 4.76 -10.70 -8.27
C LEU A 149 5.68 -10.80 -9.49
N ASN A 150 5.14 -10.56 -10.67
CA ASN A 150 5.94 -10.48 -11.90
C ASN A 150 6.89 -9.28 -11.92
N LEU A 151 6.67 -8.26 -11.09
CA LEU A 151 7.58 -7.11 -10.95
C LEU A 151 8.71 -7.36 -9.96
N LEU A 152 8.65 -8.42 -9.16
CA LEU A 152 9.60 -8.68 -8.08
C LEU A 152 10.85 -9.39 -8.59
N LYS A 153 12.04 -8.90 -8.21
CA LYS A 153 13.33 -9.57 -8.45
C LYS A 153 13.46 -10.82 -7.57
N PRO A 154 14.31 -11.81 -7.97
CA PRO A 154 14.82 -12.82 -7.02
C PRO A 154 15.47 -12.13 -5.81
N GLY A 155 15.28 -12.66 -4.61
CA GLY A 155 15.74 -12.07 -3.34
C GLY A 155 14.94 -10.85 -2.88
N GLY A 156 14.01 -10.35 -3.70
CA GLY A 156 13.17 -9.20 -3.37
C GLY A 156 12.02 -9.52 -2.43
N VAL A 157 11.38 -8.48 -1.91
CA VAL A 157 10.24 -8.57 -0.97
C VAL A 157 9.02 -7.83 -1.47
N ILE A 158 7.85 -8.39 -1.22
CA ILE A 158 6.56 -7.74 -1.50
C ILE A 158 5.76 -7.61 -0.22
N PHE A 159 5.15 -6.45 -0.04
CA PHE A 159 4.30 -6.10 1.10
C PHE A 159 2.86 -5.89 0.66
N PHE A 160 1.93 -6.41 1.45
CA PHE A 160 0.51 -6.12 1.34
C PHE A 160 0.00 -5.52 2.66
N ALA A 161 -0.87 -4.52 2.57
CA ALA A 161 -1.66 -4.04 3.68
C ALA A 161 -3.11 -3.89 3.21
N THR A 162 -4.05 -4.32 4.04
CA THR A 162 -5.49 -4.22 3.78
C THR A 162 -6.31 -4.51 5.03
N ILE A 163 -7.63 -4.57 4.88
CA ILE A 163 -8.58 -4.86 5.94
C ILE A 163 -9.00 -6.34 5.88
N ASN A 164 -8.93 -7.00 7.04
CA ASN A 164 -9.32 -8.41 7.17
C ASN A 164 -10.85 -8.57 7.07
N LYS A 165 -11.28 -9.70 6.54
CA LYS A 165 -12.70 -10.05 6.37
C LYS A 165 -13.30 -10.69 7.63
N THR A 166 -13.52 -9.91 8.68
CA THR A 166 -14.08 -10.33 9.96
C THR A 166 -15.32 -9.51 10.33
N LEU A 167 -16.12 -10.00 11.29
CA LEU A 167 -17.22 -9.20 11.85
C LEU A 167 -16.71 -7.97 12.62
N LYS A 168 -15.53 -8.09 13.25
CA LYS A 168 -14.88 -6.99 13.95
C LYS A 168 -14.46 -5.86 12.98
N SER A 169 -13.90 -6.23 11.81
CA SER A 169 -13.57 -5.25 10.78
C SER A 169 -14.82 -4.58 10.19
N PHE A 170 -15.90 -5.35 9.97
CA PHE A 170 -17.18 -4.77 9.55
C PHE A 170 -17.66 -3.72 10.56
N ALA A 171 -17.67 -4.07 11.86
CA ALA A 171 -18.13 -3.17 12.90
C ALA A 171 -17.22 -1.93 13.05
N LEU A 172 -15.90 -2.06 12.96
CA LEU A 172 -14.97 -0.96 13.21
C LEU A 172 -14.66 -0.14 11.97
N ALA A 173 -14.38 -0.77 10.83
CA ALA A 173 -13.96 -0.05 9.63
C ALA A 173 -15.16 0.54 8.86
N ILE A 174 -16.31 -0.14 8.85
CA ILE A 174 -17.50 0.36 8.15
C ILE A 174 -18.40 1.11 9.15
N VAL A 175 -19.00 0.42 10.12
CA VAL A 175 -19.97 1.07 11.03
C VAL A 175 -19.29 2.15 11.88
N GLY A 176 -18.14 1.86 12.45
CA GLY A 176 -17.40 2.79 13.31
C GLY A 176 -16.82 3.97 12.54
N ALA A 177 -15.96 3.70 11.56
CA ALA A 177 -15.20 4.75 10.88
C ALA A 177 -16.04 5.58 9.89
N GLU A 178 -16.99 4.96 9.17
CA GLU A 178 -17.78 5.66 8.16
C GLU A 178 -19.08 6.27 8.72
N TYR A 179 -19.84 5.53 9.54
CA TYR A 179 -21.15 5.99 10.00
C TYR A 179 -21.13 6.73 11.34
N ILE A 180 -20.35 6.26 12.31
CA ILE A 180 -20.33 6.84 13.67
C ILE A 180 -19.33 7.98 13.76
N LEU A 181 -18.05 7.70 13.51
CA LEU A 181 -16.96 8.68 13.65
C LEU A 181 -16.81 9.58 12.43
N ARG A 182 -17.33 9.16 11.29
CA ARG A 182 -17.23 9.88 10.00
C ARG A 182 -15.79 10.27 9.66
N TRP A 183 -14.86 9.40 10.02
CA TRP A 183 -13.44 9.55 9.67
C TRP A 183 -13.22 9.36 8.16
N LEU A 184 -14.07 8.54 7.55
CA LEU A 184 -14.06 8.24 6.13
C LEU A 184 -15.45 8.51 5.53
N PRO A 185 -15.55 8.85 4.25
CA PRO A 185 -16.83 8.95 3.56
C PRO A 185 -17.59 7.62 3.59
N ILE A 186 -18.91 7.69 3.72
CA ILE A 186 -19.78 6.50 3.65
C ILE A 186 -19.59 5.82 2.29
N GLY A 187 -19.44 4.49 2.29
CA GLY A 187 -19.18 3.71 1.09
C GLY A 187 -17.70 3.72 0.67
N THR A 188 -16.79 4.09 1.57
CA THR A 188 -15.35 3.94 1.34
C THR A 188 -14.97 2.47 1.24
N HIS A 189 -15.56 1.63 2.10
CA HIS A 189 -15.27 0.21 2.15
C HIS A 189 -16.51 -0.64 1.81
N GLU A 190 -16.25 -1.75 1.15
CA GLU A 190 -17.23 -2.79 0.85
C GLU A 190 -16.76 -4.11 1.46
N TRP A 191 -17.47 -4.62 2.48
CA TRP A 191 -17.05 -5.81 3.22
C TRP A 191 -16.83 -7.05 2.36
N SER A 192 -17.57 -7.16 1.25
CA SER A 192 -17.40 -8.26 0.28
C SER A 192 -15.99 -8.30 -0.32
N LYS A 193 -15.32 -7.15 -0.41
CA LYS A 193 -13.99 -6.96 -0.98
C LYS A 193 -12.86 -7.13 0.04
N PHE A 194 -13.18 -7.25 1.32
CA PHE A 194 -12.17 -7.50 2.36
C PHE A 194 -11.55 -8.89 2.20
N ILE A 195 -10.26 -8.99 2.46
CA ILE A 195 -9.46 -10.20 2.20
C ILE A 195 -8.79 -10.63 3.50
N SER A 196 -8.86 -11.93 3.82
CA SER A 196 -8.17 -12.44 5.01
C SER A 196 -6.66 -12.62 4.77
N PRO A 197 -5.83 -12.58 5.84
CA PRO A 197 -4.40 -12.90 5.72
C PRO A 197 -4.17 -14.26 5.07
N ASN A 198 -4.95 -15.28 5.44
CA ASN A 198 -4.83 -16.61 4.88
C ASN A 198 -5.14 -16.66 3.38
N ASP A 199 -6.10 -15.85 2.90
CA ASP A 199 -6.39 -15.79 1.47
C ASP A 199 -5.21 -15.21 0.69
N ILE A 200 -4.57 -14.13 1.19
CA ILE A 200 -3.36 -13.59 0.55
C ILE A 200 -2.23 -14.61 0.59
N ILE A 201 -1.97 -15.24 1.74
CA ILE A 201 -0.92 -16.26 1.88
C ILE A 201 -1.15 -17.39 0.89
N ASN A 202 -2.36 -17.93 0.80
CA ASN A 202 -2.72 -19.01 -0.12
C ASN A 202 -2.56 -18.61 -1.59
N LYS A 203 -2.90 -17.36 -1.94
CA LYS A 203 -2.74 -16.86 -3.32
C LYS A 203 -1.27 -16.68 -3.69
N VAL A 204 -0.47 -16.09 -2.80
CA VAL A 204 0.95 -15.83 -3.03
C VAL A 204 1.79 -17.11 -3.03
N SER A 205 1.42 -18.11 -2.19
CA SER A 205 2.16 -19.39 -2.09
C SER A 205 2.21 -20.16 -3.42
N LYS A 206 1.23 -19.95 -4.30
CA LYS A 206 1.22 -20.55 -5.65
C LYS A 206 2.40 -20.10 -6.52
N PHE A 207 3.08 -19.02 -6.16
CA PHE A 207 4.22 -18.44 -6.89
C PHE A 207 5.56 -18.69 -6.19
N TYR A 208 5.61 -19.64 -5.24
CA TYR A 208 6.82 -20.06 -4.54
C TYR A 208 7.51 -18.95 -3.72
N LEU A 209 6.73 -17.96 -3.25
CA LEU A 209 7.24 -16.97 -2.31
C LEU A 209 7.10 -17.48 -0.87
N LYS A 210 8.11 -17.22 -0.05
CA LYS A 210 8.08 -17.52 1.37
C LYS A 210 7.32 -16.43 2.12
N HIS A 211 6.24 -16.79 2.82
CA HIS A 211 5.60 -15.92 3.80
C HIS A 211 6.56 -15.71 4.98
N ILE A 212 6.84 -14.47 5.34
CA ILE A 212 7.77 -14.14 6.41
C ILE A 212 7.02 -13.73 7.67
N GLU A 213 6.08 -12.79 7.55
CA GLU A 213 5.34 -12.28 8.71
C GLU A 213 3.95 -11.76 8.31
N THR A 214 3.02 -11.81 9.28
CA THR A 214 1.77 -11.05 9.28
C THR A 214 1.64 -10.34 10.61
N LYS A 215 1.43 -9.02 10.59
CA LYS A 215 1.20 -8.17 11.76
C LYS A 215 -0.09 -7.39 11.60
N GLY A 216 -0.85 -7.33 12.68
CA GLY A 216 -2.00 -6.45 12.80
C GLY A 216 -1.58 -5.02 13.12
N VAL A 217 -2.45 -4.08 12.80
CA VAL A 217 -2.30 -2.68 13.18
C VAL A 217 -3.57 -2.24 13.90
N VAL A 218 -3.43 -1.87 15.16
CA VAL A 218 -4.56 -1.52 16.01
C VAL A 218 -4.48 -0.07 16.48
N PHE A 219 -5.63 0.60 16.51
CA PHE A 219 -5.74 1.95 17.05
C PHE A 219 -5.91 1.91 18.56
N ASN A 220 -5.09 2.68 19.28
CA ASN A 220 -5.23 2.88 20.71
C ASN A 220 -5.93 4.23 20.96
N PRO A 221 -7.21 4.24 21.39
CA PRO A 221 -7.97 5.46 21.58
C PRO A 221 -7.47 6.32 22.75
N LEU A 222 -6.86 5.71 23.77
CA LEU A 222 -6.33 6.45 24.94
C LEU A 222 -5.15 7.35 24.57
N PHE A 223 -4.29 6.87 23.65
CA PHE A 223 -3.11 7.61 23.20
C PHE A 223 -3.29 8.24 21.81
N ASN A 224 -4.44 8.04 21.18
CA ASN A 224 -4.74 8.50 19.81
C ASN A 224 -3.64 8.11 18.80
N LYS A 225 -3.14 6.86 18.91
CA LYS A 225 -2.02 6.33 18.11
C LYS A 225 -2.30 4.93 17.59
N TRP A 226 -1.77 4.65 16.43
CA TRP A 226 -1.69 3.29 15.86
C TRP A 226 -0.46 2.58 16.41
N LYS A 227 -0.55 1.25 16.56
CA LYS A 227 0.58 0.40 16.97
C LYS A 227 0.52 -0.95 16.26
N LEU A 228 1.67 -1.58 16.09
CA LEU A 228 1.77 -2.96 15.67
C LEU A 228 1.21 -3.90 16.75
N SER A 229 0.60 -5.00 16.34
CA SER A 229 -0.05 -5.96 17.22
C SER A 229 -0.08 -7.35 16.56
N ASP A 230 -0.27 -8.38 17.35
CA ASP A 230 -0.60 -9.72 16.84
C ASP A 230 -2.10 -9.87 16.51
N ASP A 231 -2.93 -8.90 16.90
CA ASP A 231 -4.35 -8.83 16.53
C ASP A 231 -4.50 -8.37 15.07
N THR A 232 -4.76 -9.32 14.18
CA THR A 232 -4.95 -9.09 12.74
C THR A 232 -6.43 -8.97 12.35
N ASP A 233 -7.34 -8.87 13.29
CA ASP A 233 -8.79 -8.94 13.02
C ASP A 233 -9.33 -7.77 12.20
N VAL A 234 -8.63 -6.63 12.14
CA VAL A 234 -9.08 -5.44 11.38
C VAL A 234 -8.05 -5.08 10.33
N ASN A 235 -7.08 -4.23 10.65
CA ASN A 235 -6.01 -3.88 9.71
C ASN A 235 -4.83 -4.80 9.93
N TYR A 236 -4.24 -5.27 8.84
CA TYR A 236 -3.03 -6.06 8.89
C TYR A 236 -2.08 -5.73 7.75
N MET A 237 -0.82 -6.06 7.96
CA MET A 237 0.25 -6.06 6.97
C MET A 237 0.87 -7.44 6.92
N CYS A 238 1.22 -7.91 5.74
CA CYS A 238 1.98 -9.13 5.57
C CYS A 238 3.03 -8.94 4.48
N TYR A 239 4.15 -9.66 4.60
CA TYR A 239 5.15 -9.62 3.56
C TYR A 239 5.74 -10.99 3.25
N PHE A 240 6.25 -11.08 2.02
CA PHE A 240 6.76 -12.28 1.42
C PHE A 240 8.10 -11.99 0.77
N LYS A 241 8.96 -13.00 0.76
CA LYS A 241 10.26 -12.98 0.10
C LYS A 241 10.25 -13.95 -1.07
N LYS A 242 10.79 -13.51 -2.19
CA LYS A 242 11.07 -14.34 -3.37
C LYS A 242 12.48 -14.91 -3.25
N ASP A 243 12.61 -16.22 -3.35
CA ASP A 243 13.92 -16.90 -3.38
C ASP A 243 14.71 -16.59 -4.66
#